data_6cf03da4483097287b5a8a0d42256553
#
_entry.id   6cf03da4483097287b5a8a0d42256553
#
_cell.length_a   1.000
_cell.length_b   1.000
_cell.length_c   1.000
_cell.angle_alpha   90.00
_cell.angle_beta   90.00
_cell.angle_gamma   90.00
#
_symmetry.space_group_name_H-M   'P 1'
#
loop_
_entity.id
_entity.type
_entity.pdbx_description
1 polymer ?
#
loop_
_entity_poly.entity_id
_entity_poly.type
_entity_poly.pdbx_seq_one_letter_code
_entity_poly.pdbx_strand_id
1 'polypeptide(L)'
;MTTPHETTRKLDNQAPHLDYYPHWLDNLADDVILQGAVFNGELRGADNVGKMLSFARSLYVFQDFRFYGMRGDLFLEDYRSRIRGTEAYHPDGVEIYNFVVVYFNDEGETSQLVMNHRPQSAALLFSSLLSKHFGDVFDPSLFYDGDVSAHLLDRDLSRGKFPPSSHTEVG
;
A
#
# COMPACT_ATOMS: atom_id res chain seq x y z
N MET A 1 -15.69 12.98 -34.80
CA MET A 1 -14.36 12.83 -34.16
C MET A 1 -14.52 13.40 -32.75
N THR A 2 -14.75 12.52 -31.79
CA THR A 2 -14.96 12.89 -30.38
C THR A 2 -13.65 12.61 -29.68
N THR A 3 -13.01 13.66 -29.19
CA THR A 3 -11.78 13.59 -28.39
C THR A 3 -12.10 12.90 -27.07
N PRO A 4 -11.32 11.89 -26.64
CA PRO A 4 -11.50 11.32 -25.30
C PRO A 4 -11.14 12.39 -24.29
N HIS A 5 -12.04 12.64 -23.35
CA HIS A 5 -11.78 13.46 -22.16
C HIS A 5 -10.76 12.71 -21.28
N GLU A 6 -9.57 13.21 -21.31
CA GLU A 6 -8.55 12.93 -20.30
C GLU A 6 -9.03 13.53 -18.96
N THR A 7 -9.80 12.77 -18.22
CA THR A 7 -10.15 13.12 -16.84
C THR A 7 -9.05 12.55 -15.95
N THR A 8 -7.93 13.23 -15.88
CA THR A 8 -6.91 12.96 -14.86
C THR A 8 -7.56 13.24 -13.50
N ARG A 9 -7.95 12.20 -12.79
CA ARG A 9 -8.44 12.28 -11.41
C ARG A 9 -7.28 12.72 -10.52
N LYS A 10 -7.12 14.02 -10.32
CA LYS A 10 -6.27 14.50 -9.23
C LYS A 10 -6.95 14.16 -7.92
N LEU A 11 -6.40 13.17 -7.22
CA LEU A 11 -6.78 12.90 -5.85
C LEU A 11 -6.38 14.10 -4.99
N ASP A 12 -7.30 14.49 -4.12
CA ASP A 12 -7.06 15.56 -3.14
C ASP A 12 -5.82 15.21 -2.33
N ASN A 13 -4.76 16.01 -2.44
CA ASN A 13 -3.51 15.76 -1.74
C ASN A 13 -3.71 16.02 -0.23
N GLN A 14 -4.12 14.99 0.51
CA GLN A 14 -4.32 15.07 1.96
C GLN A 14 -3.01 15.18 2.76
N ALA A 15 -1.87 15.17 2.09
CA ALA A 15 -0.56 15.29 2.70
C ALA A 15 0.28 16.42 2.06
N PRO A 16 -0.19 17.69 2.08
CA PRO A 16 0.51 18.80 1.44
C PRO A 16 1.83 19.16 2.12
N HIS A 17 2.09 18.63 3.31
CA HIS A 17 3.34 18.80 4.04
C HIS A 17 4.46 17.85 3.59
N LEU A 18 4.16 16.88 2.71
CA LEU A 18 5.16 16.01 2.12
C LEU A 18 5.67 16.60 0.81
N ASP A 19 6.99 16.70 0.67
CA ASP A 19 7.65 17.27 -0.53
C ASP A 19 7.48 16.39 -1.77
N TYR A 20 7.27 15.09 -1.58
CA TYR A 20 7.10 14.12 -2.66
C TYR A 20 5.62 13.76 -2.87
N TYR A 21 5.20 13.81 -4.13
CA TYR A 21 3.92 13.28 -4.58
C TYR A 21 4.14 12.20 -5.65
N PRO A 22 3.66 10.97 -5.44
CA PRO A 22 3.84 9.88 -6.39
C PRO A 22 2.89 10.04 -7.59
N HIS A 23 3.42 10.37 -8.75
CA HIS A 23 2.62 10.58 -9.97
C HIS A 23 1.82 9.36 -10.41
N TRP A 24 2.29 8.15 -10.08
CA TRP A 24 1.56 6.90 -10.34
C TRP A 24 0.20 6.86 -9.60
N LEU A 25 0.02 7.66 -8.56
CA LEU A 25 -1.24 7.75 -7.81
C LEU A 25 -2.33 8.49 -8.59
N ASP A 26 -1.97 9.36 -9.53
CA ASP A 26 -2.93 10.11 -10.37
C ASP A 26 -3.48 9.27 -11.52
N ASN A 27 -2.87 8.12 -11.83
CA ASN A 27 -3.21 7.29 -12.97
C ASN A 27 -3.45 5.83 -12.56
N LEU A 28 -4.40 5.64 -11.64
CA LEU A 28 -4.82 4.30 -11.20
C LEU A 28 -5.78 3.70 -12.23
N ALA A 29 -5.54 2.45 -12.64
CA ALA A 29 -6.51 1.68 -13.42
C ALA A 29 -7.82 1.51 -12.63
N ASP A 30 -8.96 1.43 -13.30
CA ASP A 30 -10.26 1.30 -12.65
C ASP A 30 -10.35 0.07 -11.74
N ASP A 31 -9.65 -1.01 -12.09
CA ASP A 31 -9.57 -2.28 -11.35
C ASP A 31 -8.28 -2.48 -10.55
N VAL A 32 -7.52 -1.41 -10.30
CA VAL A 32 -6.25 -1.45 -9.57
C VAL A 32 -6.35 -2.25 -8.27
N ILE A 33 -5.29 -2.99 -7.97
CA ILE A 33 -5.17 -3.82 -6.78
C ILE A 33 -4.11 -3.25 -5.84
N LEU A 34 -4.45 -3.05 -4.57
CA LEU A 34 -3.52 -2.72 -3.51
C LEU A 34 -3.38 -3.90 -2.56
N GLN A 35 -2.14 -4.35 -2.37
CA GLN A 35 -1.75 -5.39 -1.40
C GLN A 35 -0.62 -4.88 -0.52
N GLY A 36 -0.46 -5.47 0.65
CA GLY A 36 0.67 -5.10 1.50
C GLY A 36 0.62 -5.66 2.91
N ALA A 37 1.68 -5.41 3.65
CA ALA A 37 1.88 -5.95 4.99
C ALA A 37 0.89 -5.42 6.04
N VAL A 38 0.12 -4.37 5.71
CA VAL A 38 -0.90 -3.78 6.60
C VAL A 38 -2.30 -4.30 6.33
N PHE A 39 -2.45 -5.19 5.35
CA PHE A 39 -3.72 -5.79 4.96
C PHE A 39 -3.69 -7.31 5.08
N ASN A 40 -4.81 -7.90 5.47
CA ASN A 40 -5.02 -9.36 5.45
C ASN A 40 -5.51 -9.88 4.10
N GLY A 41 -5.53 -9.04 3.07
CA GLY A 41 -6.01 -9.35 1.73
C GLY A 41 -5.62 -8.27 0.75
N GLU A 42 -6.54 -7.90 -0.10
CA GLU A 42 -6.35 -6.88 -1.13
C GLU A 42 -7.51 -5.88 -1.14
N LEU A 43 -7.19 -4.63 -1.47
CA LEU A 43 -8.18 -3.60 -1.75
C LEU A 43 -8.22 -3.35 -3.25
N ARG A 44 -9.41 -3.26 -3.84
CA ARG A 44 -9.62 -3.09 -5.27
C ARG A 44 -10.35 -1.81 -5.62
N GLY A 45 -10.03 -1.30 -6.80
CA GLY A 45 -10.70 -0.16 -7.44
C GLY A 45 -10.05 1.19 -7.15
N ALA A 46 -9.96 2.02 -8.18
CA ALA A 46 -9.26 3.30 -8.14
C ALA A 46 -9.75 4.22 -7.02
N ASP A 47 -11.05 4.33 -6.81
CA ASP A 47 -11.62 5.20 -5.76
C ASP A 47 -11.26 4.70 -4.35
N ASN A 48 -11.32 3.39 -4.13
CA ASN A 48 -11.01 2.80 -2.82
C ASN A 48 -9.52 2.89 -2.51
N VAL A 49 -8.68 2.51 -3.47
CA VAL A 49 -7.21 2.57 -3.35
C VAL A 49 -6.75 4.01 -3.18
N GLY A 50 -7.30 4.93 -3.97
CA GLY A 50 -7.00 6.36 -3.87
C GLY A 50 -7.34 6.94 -2.49
N LYS A 51 -8.52 6.65 -1.95
CA LYS A 51 -8.92 7.07 -0.59
C LYS A 51 -7.98 6.51 0.47
N MET A 52 -7.68 5.20 0.39
CA MET A 52 -6.78 4.53 1.32
C MET A 52 -5.39 5.16 1.33
N LEU A 53 -4.80 5.35 0.16
CA LEU A 53 -3.45 5.89 0.03
C LEU A 53 -3.37 7.37 0.42
N SER A 54 -4.38 8.17 0.09
CA SER A 54 -4.45 9.57 0.49
C SER A 54 -4.46 9.71 2.01
N PHE A 55 -5.28 8.91 2.70
CA PHE A 55 -5.30 8.91 4.16
C PHE A 55 -4.00 8.36 4.74
N ALA A 56 -3.49 7.23 4.23
CA ALA A 56 -2.22 6.65 4.67
C ALA A 56 -1.08 7.67 4.62
N ARG A 57 -0.97 8.43 3.52
CA ARG A 57 0.02 9.49 3.35
C ARG A 57 -0.14 10.61 4.38
N SER A 58 -1.37 10.94 4.77
CA SER A 58 -1.64 11.98 5.78
C SER A 58 -1.09 11.63 7.17
N LEU A 59 -0.89 10.34 7.45
CA LEU A 59 -0.31 9.87 8.71
C LEU A 59 1.22 10.02 8.77
N TYR A 60 1.89 10.21 7.64
CA TYR A 60 3.33 10.37 7.60
C TYR A 60 3.74 11.79 8.00
N VAL A 61 4.78 11.90 8.83
CA VAL A 61 5.37 13.17 9.24
C VAL A 61 6.33 13.67 8.16
N PHE A 62 7.08 12.77 7.53
CA PHE A 62 8.04 13.02 6.45
C PHE A 62 8.16 11.77 5.57
N GLN A 63 8.81 11.90 4.41
CA GLN A 63 9.29 10.80 3.59
C GLN A 63 10.76 11.06 3.24
N ASP A 64 11.64 10.14 3.62
CA ASP A 64 13.08 10.19 3.37
C ASP A 64 13.45 9.02 2.45
N PHE A 65 13.62 9.34 1.16
CA PHE A 65 13.84 8.36 0.11
C PHE A 65 15.31 7.95 0.01
N ARG A 66 15.57 6.63 0.06
CA ARG A 66 16.82 6.04 -0.38
C ARG A 66 16.84 5.84 -1.88
N PHE A 67 15.69 5.50 -2.43
CA PHE A 67 15.50 5.28 -3.85
C PHE A 67 14.03 5.46 -4.24
N TYR A 68 13.81 6.02 -5.43
CA TYR A 68 12.56 5.93 -6.19
C TYR A 68 12.85 6.02 -7.68
N GLY A 69 12.11 5.30 -8.50
CA GLY A 69 12.22 5.34 -9.95
C GLY A 69 12.01 4.00 -10.63
N MET A 70 12.09 4.02 -11.96
CA MET A 70 11.91 2.85 -12.80
C MET A 70 13.05 1.84 -12.65
N ARG A 71 12.69 0.57 -12.64
CA ARG A 71 13.59 -0.60 -12.76
C ARG A 71 12.95 -1.61 -13.70
N GLY A 72 13.39 -1.63 -14.96
CA GLY A 72 12.66 -2.30 -16.01
C GLY A 72 11.26 -1.73 -16.14
N ASP A 73 10.25 -2.58 -16.11
CA ASP A 73 8.84 -2.23 -16.27
C ASP A 73 8.16 -1.89 -14.93
N LEU A 74 8.92 -1.87 -13.82
CA LEU A 74 8.40 -1.57 -12.49
C LEU A 74 8.85 -0.20 -12.03
N PHE A 75 7.99 0.49 -11.26
CA PHE A 75 8.42 1.63 -10.48
C PHE A 75 8.58 1.18 -9.02
N LEU A 76 9.70 1.53 -8.43
CA LEU A 76 10.05 1.14 -7.07
C LEU A 76 10.25 2.38 -6.20
N GLU A 77 9.85 2.25 -4.93
CA GLU A 77 10.18 3.24 -3.88
C GLU A 77 10.75 2.52 -2.66
N ASP A 78 11.83 3.03 -2.09
CA ASP A 78 12.36 2.62 -0.78
C ASP A 78 12.59 3.88 0.05
N TYR A 79 11.79 4.06 1.09
CA TYR A 79 11.86 5.24 1.94
C TYR A 79 11.57 4.94 3.41
N ARG A 80 12.10 5.81 4.24
CA ARG A 80 11.80 5.89 5.66
C ARG A 80 10.76 6.98 5.89
N SER A 81 9.86 6.74 6.82
CA SER A 81 8.90 7.71 7.30
C SER A 81 8.71 7.60 8.82
N ARG A 82 7.89 8.46 9.37
CA ARG A 82 7.39 8.36 10.73
C ARG A 82 5.87 8.49 10.70
N ILE A 83 5.18 7.52 11.30
CA ILE A 83 3.74 7.60 11.51
C ILE A 83 3.49 8.50 12.71
N ARG A 84 2.56 9.43 12.59
CA ARG A 84 2.12 10.26 13.71
C ARG A 84 1.60 9.39 14.84
N GLY A 85 2.10 9.64 16.05
CA GLY A 85 1.55 9.05 17.24
C GLY A 85 0.27 9.76 17.69
N THR A 86 -0.33 9.20 18.73
CA THR A 86 -1.41 9.84 19.49
C THR A 86 -0.88 10.14 20.89
N GLU A 87 -1.51 11.08 21.61
CA GLU A 87 -1.12 11.36 23.01
C GLU A 87 -1.10 10.11 23.89
N ALA A 88 -1.99 9.14 23.61
CA ALA A 88 -2.09 7.88 24.33
C ALA A 88 -1.14 6.79 23.83
N TYR A 89 -0.57 6.93 22.63
CA TYR A 89 0.21 5.87 21.99
C TYR A 89 1.35 6.47 21.15
N HIS A 90 2.59 6.25 21.61
CA HIS A 90 3.78 6.75 20.93
C HIS A 90 3.70 8.24 20.57
N PRO A 91 3.68 9.17 21.54
CA PRO A 91 3.51 10.61 21.26
C PRO A 91 4.53 11.16 20.26
N ASP A 92 5.75 10.61 20.24
CA ASP A 92 6.81 10.97 19.29
C ASP A 92 6.64 10.32 17.91
N GLY A 93 5.60 9.49 17.72
CA GLY A 93 5.39 8.69 16.54
C GLY A 93 6.28 7.46 16.45
N VAL A 94 6.07 6.67 15.40
CA VAL A 94 6.80 5.41 15.15
C VAL A 94 7.46 5.45 13.79
N GLU A 95 8.75 5.14 13.74
CA GLU A 95 9.46 4.99 12.46
C GLU A 95 8.96 3.76 11.70
N ILE A 96 8.77 3.96 10.41
CA ILE A 96 8.35 2.93 9.47
C ILE A 96 9.19 3.03 8.19
N TYR A 97 9.59 1.89 7.68
CA TYR A 97 10.29 1.79 6.40
C TYR A 97 9.36 1.16 5.39
N ASN A 98 9.32 1.72 4.22
CA ASN A 98 8.40 1.34 3.16
C ASN A 98 9.17 0.89 1.93
N PHE A 99 8.73 -0.22 1.35
CA PHE A 99 9.17 -0.66 0.04
C PHE A 99 7.93 -0.87 -0.83
N VAL A 100 7.82 -0.07 -1.87
CA VAL A 100 6.67 -0.03 -2.77
C VAL A 100 7.07 -0.54 -4.13
N VAL A 101 6.26 -1.44 -4.69
CA VAL A 101 6.36 -1.91 -6.06
C VAL A 101 5.09 -1.51 -6.79
N VAL A 102 5.26 -0.80 -7.90
CA VAL A 102 4.17 -0.34 -8.77
C VAL A 102 4.25 -1.07 -10.09
N TYR A 103 3.15 -1.71 -10.46
CA TYR A 103 2.98 -2.39 -11.75
C TYR A 103 2.06 -1.55 -12.63
N PHE A 104 2.38 -1.50 -13.92
CA PHE A 104 1.58 -0.78 -14.91
C PHE A 104 0.95 -1.77 -15.90
N ASN A 105 -0.22 -1.43 -16.42
CA ASN A 105 -0.84 -2.11 -17.55
C ASN A 105 -0.26 -1.60 -18.89
N ASP A 106 -0.75 -2.14 -20.00
CA ASP A 106 -0.28 -1.77 -21.35
C ASP A 106 -0.63 -0.31 -21.70
N GLU A 107 -1.62 0.27 -21.06
CA GLU A 107 -2.04 1.68 -21.19
C GLU A 107 -1.18 2.63 -20.34
N GLY A 108 -0.28 2.10 -19.52
CA GLY A 108 0.60 2.86 -18.62
C GLY A 108 -0.10 3.30 -17.32
N GLU A 109 -1.27 2.75 -17.02
CA GLU A 109 -1.96 3.01 -15.75
C GLU A 109 -1.44 2.08 -14.66
N THR A 110 -1.47 2.54 -13.42
CA THR A 110 -1.12 1.74 -12.25
C THR A 110 -2.15 0.64 -12.04
N SER A 111 -1.77 -0.60 -12.30
CA SER A 111 -2.66 -1.77 -12.23
C SER A 111 -2.55 -2.55 -10.92
N GLN A 112 -1.37 -2.51 -10.28
CA GLN A 112 -1.16 -3.17 -8.99
C GLN A 112 -0.11 -2.43 -8.16
N LEU A 113 -0.36 -2.41 -6.87
CA LEU A 113 0.53 -1.85 -5.86
C LEU A 113 0.81 -2.90 -4.79
N VAL A 114 2.10 -3.13 -4.49
CA VAL A 114 2.53 -3.99 -3.39
C VAL A 114 3.35 -3.15 -2.42
N MET A 115 2.84 -2.98 -1.19
CA MET A 115 3.47 -2.13 -0.18
C MET A 115 3.94 -2.95 1.02
N ASN A 116 5.25 -3.06 1.18
CA ASN A 116 5.86 -3.78 2.30
C ASN A 116 6.34 -2.78 3.34
N HIS A 117 5.93 -3.03 4.58
CA HIS A 117 6.23 -2.18 5.72
C HIS A 117 7.08 -2.92 6.74
N ARG A 118 8.03 -2.23 7.35
CA ARG A 118 8.87 -2.74 8.44
C ARG A 118 9.19 -1.65 9.46
N PRO A 119 9.46 -1.95 10.75
CA PRO A 119 9.32 -3.28 11.35
C PRO A 119 7.86 -3.72 11.47
N GLN A 120 7.62 -4.98 11.80
CA GLN A 120 6.27 -5.54 11.94
C GLN A 120 5.39 -4.75 12.92
N SER A 121 5.95 -4.33 14.06
CA SER A 121 5.22 -3.52 15.04
C SER A 121 4.69 -2.20 14.46
N ALA A 122 5.46 -1.53 13.60
CA ALA A 122 5.01 -0.33 12.92
C ALA A 122 3.94 -0.63 11.87
N ALA A 123 4.06 -1.73 11.14
CA ALA A 123 3.04 -2.18 10.19
C ALA A 123 1.71 -2.48 10.88
N LEU A 124 1.74 -3.15 12.04
CA LEU A 124 0.54 -3.45 12.83
C LEU A 124 -0.12 -2.18 13.39
N LEU A 125 0.68 -1.24 13.91
CA LEU A 125 0.17 0.06 14.31
C LEU A 125 -0.49 0.78 13.15
N PHE A 126 0.15 0.79 11.98
CA PHE A 126 -0.38 1.44 10.79
C PHE A 126 -1.70 0.80 10.35
N SER A 127 -1.77 -0.54 10.31
CA SER A 127 -3.01 -1.27 10.04
C SER A 127 -4.14 -0.89 11.00
N SER A 128 -3.85 -0.78 12.30
CA SER A 128 -4.85 -0.39 13.30
C SER A 128 -5.37 1.05 13.11
N LEU A 129 -4.50 1.98 12.69
CA LEU A 129 -4.91 3.35 12.39
C LEU A 129 -5.80 3.43 11.14
N LEU A 130 -5.47 2.63 10.11
CA LEU A 130 -6.30 2.49 8.91
C LEU A 130 -7.66 1.87 9.25
N SER A 131 -7.67 0.79 10.04
CA SER A 131 -8.89 0.14 10.51
C SER A 131 -9.80 1.11 11.29
N LYS A 132 -9.22 1.90 12.18
CA LYS A 132 -9.96 2.89 12.95
C LYS A 132 -10.62 3.96 12.08
N HIS A 133 -9.98 4.31 10.96
CA HIS A 133 -10.50 5.33 10.05
C HIS A 133 -11.51 4.76 9.06
N PHE A 134 -11.29 3.53 8.59
CA PHE A 134 -12.05 2.93 7.48
C PHE A 134 -12.94 1.75 7.90
N GLY A 135 -13.01 1.40 9.19
CA GLY A 135 -13.73 0.23 9.66
C GLY A 135 -15.23 0.21 9.32
N ASP A 136 -15.83 1.38 9.09
CA ASP A 136 -17.22 1.50 8.64
C ASP A 136 -17.35 1.63 7.10
N VAL A 137 -16.22 1.69 6.39
CA VAL A 137 -16.18 1.92 4.92
C VAL A 137 -15.78 0.65 4.16
N PHE A 138 -14.81 -0.08 4.70
CA PHE A 138 -14.30 -1.33 4.12
C PHE A 138 -14.58 -2.50 5.03
N ASP A 139 -14.47 -3.72 4.47
CA ASP A 139 -14.60 -4.94 5.27
C ASP A 139 -13.57 -4.91 6.42
N PRO A 140 -14.00 -5.00 7.69
CA PRO A 140 -13.08 -4.98 8.83
C PRO A 140 -12.02 -6.08 8.78
N SER A 141 -12.31 -7.23 8.14
CA SER A 141 -11.37 -8.33 7.99
C SER A 141 -10.15 -8.01 7.11
N LEU A 142 -10.23 -6.92 6.35
CA LEU A 142 -9.10 -6.40 5.56
C LEU A 142 -7.94 -5.96 6.46
N PHE A 143 -8.22 -5.51 7.68
CA PHE A 143 -7.24 -4.97 8.59
C PHE A 143 -6.84 -5.97 9.67
N TYR A 144 -5.66 -5.77 10.21
CA TYR A 144 -5.22 -6.53 11.38
C TYR A 144 -5.95 -6.02 12.64
N ASP A 145 -6.66 -6.92 13.30
CA ASP A 145 -7.47 -6.63 14.49
C ASP A 145 -6.77 -6.90 15.84
N GLY A 146 -5.51 -7.35 15.78
CA GLY A 146 -4.72 -7.70 16.97
C GLY A 146 -4.77 -9.20 17.31
N ASP A 147 -5.65 -9.98 16.71
CA ASP A 147 -5.72 -11.41 16.92
C ASP A 147 -5.07 -12.21 15.78
N VAL A 148 -3.80 -12.55 15.96
CA VAL A 148 -3.05 -13.37 15.00
C VAL A 148 -3.57 -14.81 14.98
N SER A 149 -4.17 -15.28 16.06
CA SER A 149 -4.54 -16.70 16.21
C SER A 149 -5.68 -17.09 15.27
N ALA A 150 -6.66 -16.22 15.05
CA ALA A 150 -7.77 -16.48 14.12
C ALA A 150 -7.29 -16.63 12.67
N HIS A 151 -6.27 -15.89 12.26
CA HIS A 151 -5.77 -15.90 10.88
C HIS A 151 -4.73 -17.02 10.61
N LEU A 152 -4.04 -17.50 11.64
CA LEU A 152 -3.04 -18.55 11.51
C LEU A 152 -3.63 -19.96 11.67
N LEU A 153 -4.69 -20.11 12.44
CA LEU A 153 -5.28 -21.43 12.73
C LEU A 153 -6.14 -21.96 11.59
N ASP A 154 -6.70 -21.10 10.75
CA ASP A 154 -7.55 -21.50 9.62
C ASP A 154 -6.76 -21.83 8.34
N ARG A 155 -5.47 -21.52 8.30
CA ARG A 155 -4.57 -21.99 7.25
C ARG A 155 -4.00 -23.33 7.64
N ASP A 156 -4.58 -24.39 7.09
CA ASP A 156 -3.96 -25.72 7.07
C ASP A 156 -2.58 -25.64 6.42
N LEU A 157 -1.56 -25.40 7.26
CA LEU A 157 -0.15 -25.37 6.86
C LEU A 157 0.32 -26.68 6.21
N SER A 158 -0.50 -27.76 6.28
CA SER A 158 -0.25 -29.04 5.61
C SER A 158 -0.42 -28.98 4.09
N ARG A 159 -1.08 -27.93 3.55
CA ARG A 159 -1.29 -27.74 2.10
C ARG A 159 -0.23 -26.91 1.38
N GLY A 160 0.77 -26.43 2.09
CA GLY A 160 1.87 -25.66 1.52
C GLY A 160 2.85 -26.48 0.72
N LYS A 161 2.44 -27.21 -0.31
CA LYS A 161 3.33 -27.60 -1.39
C LYS A 161 3.50 -26.35 -2.26
N PHE A 162 4.60 -25.64 -2.06
CA PHE A 162 5.05 -24.68 -3.05
C PHE A 162 5.12 -25.41 -4.40
N PRO A 163 4.55 -24.86 -5.48
CA PRO A 163 4.79 -25.42 -6.80
C PRO A 163 6.31 -25.42 -7.03
N PRO A 164 6.87 -26.49 -7.63
CA PRO A 164 8.29 -26.53 -7.92
C PRO A 164 8.62 -25.29 -8.78
N SER A 165 9.61 -24.53 -8.33
CA SER A 165 10.13 -23.39 -9.08
C SER A 165 10.57 -23.91 -10.45
N SER A 166 9.87 -23.51 -11.51
CA SER A 166 10.33 -23.72 -12.89
C SER A 166 11.46 -22.76 -13.17
N HIS A 167 12.65 -23.10 -12.67
CA HIS A 167 13.87 -22.47 -13.14
C HIS A 167 14.13 -23.04 -14.54
N THR A 168 13.75 -22.28 -15.55
CA THR A 168 14.29 -22.51 -16.89
C THR A 168 15.74 -22.05 -16.83
N GLU A 169 16.66 -23.00 -16.79
CA GLU A 169 18.09 -22.71 -17.03
C GLU A 169 18.19 -22.10 -18.43
N VAL A 170 18.57 -20.83 -18.50
CA VAL A 170 18.97 -20.18 -19.74
C VAL A 170 20.42 -20.60 -19.97
N GLY A 171 20.59 -21.55 -20.90
CA GLY A 171 21.90 -21.93 -21.47
C GLY A 171 22.44 -20.84 -22.40
#